data_377963fdce07a30a061c07b5836f0b89
#
_entry.id   377963fdce07a30a061c07b5836f0b89
#
_cell.length_a   1.000
_cell.length_b   1.000
_cell.length_c   1.000
_cell.angle_alpha   90.00
_cell.angle_beta   90.00
_cell.angle_gamma   90.00
#
_symmetry.space_group_name_H-M   'P 1'
#
loop_
_entity.id
_entity.type
_entity.pdbx_description
1 polymer ?
#
loop_
_entity_poly.entity_id
_entity_poly.type
_entity_poly.pdbx_seq_one_letter_code
_entity_poly.pdbx_strand_id
1 'polypeptide(L)'
;VILITTKRGEIGRTKVNVNMDFSIQQATQRPKIVSTGEYAQMRNQALLNDGGTPLYSLYEIAGFTDGTMPGHDWYDTFMNDAASMQRYNVNISGGNNRVKYLVNAGYLHQNSLIDAEKNDNYNPALKLHRFNILANVDVTLHRYLNCFLNTNVTIDRMNQGYNGTGDIMNSIY
;
A
#
# COMPACT_ATOMS: atom_id res chain seq x y z
N VAL A 1 -12.69 28.83 3.65
CA VAL A 1 -13.38 28.05 2.59
C VAL A 1 -12.34 27.63 1.57
N ILE A 2 -12.20 26.33 1.31
CA ILE A 2 -11.33 25.82 0.25
C ILE A 2 -12.22 25.54 -0.96
N LEU A 3 -11.97 26.22 -2.07
CA LEU A 3 -12.66 26.00 -3.34
C LEU A 3 -11.76 25.18 -4.25
N ILE A 4 -12.20 23.97 -4.62
CA ILE A 4 -11.48 23.10 -5.54
C ILE A 4 -12.20 23.12 -6.89
N THR A 5 -11.51 23.58 -7.92
CA THR A 5 -12.03 23.57 -9.29
C THR A 5 -11.27 22.51 -10.11
N THR A 6 -12.00 21.57 -10.69
CA THR A 6 -11.43 20.54 -11.55
C THR A 6 -11.09 21.11 -12.94
N LYS A 7 -10.04 20.57 -13.58
CA LYS A 7 -9.73 20.90 -14.97
C LYS A 7 -10.88 20.50 -15.89
N ARG A 8 -11.14 21.31 -16.90
CA ARG A 8 -12.13 21.05 -17.94
C ARG A 8 -11.47 20.95 -19.31
N GLY A 9 -12.21 20.44 -20.27
CA GLY A 9 -11.79 20.43 -21.67
C GLY A 9 -11.70 21.86 -22.21
N GLU A 10 -10.75 22.07 -23.11
CA GLU A 10 -10.53 23.35 -23.79
C GLU A 10 -10.79 23.19 -25.29
N ILE A 11 -11.11 24.33 -25.96
CA ILE A 11 -11.25 24.35 -27.41
C ILE A 11 -9.88 24.07 -28.03
N GLY A 12 -9.82 23.09 -28.93
CA GLY A 12 -8.59 22.74 -29.61
C GLY A 12 -8.61 21.32 -30.16
N ARG A 13 -7.52 20.95 -30.80
CA ARG A 13 -7.33 19.57 -31.29
C ARG A 13 -7.28 18.61 -30.09
N THR A 14 -7.77 17.41 -30.31
CA THR A 14 -7.64 16.33 -29.32
C THR A 14 -6.17 16.11 -28.95
N LYS A 15 -5.88 16.19 -27.66
CA LYS A 15 -4.57 15.89 -27.07
C LYS A 15 -4.70 14.62 -26.24
N VAL A 16 -3.77 13.71 -26.44
CA VAL A 16 -3.65 12.48 -25.67
C VAL A 16 -2.32 12.52 -24.94
N ASN A 17 -2.37 12.43 -23.62
CA ASN A 17 -1.18 12.32 -22.77
C ASN A 17 -1.22 10.98 -22.06
N VAL A 18 -0.12 10.24 -22.12
CA VAL A 18 0.07 8.97 -21.43
C VAL A 18 1.25 9.13 -20.48
N ASN A 19 1.01 8.85 -19.20
CA ASN A 19 2.04 8.84 -18.18
C ASN A 19 2.12 7.45 -17.56
N MET A 20 3.34 6.98 -17.36
CA MET A 20 3.64 5.71 -16.73
C MET A 20 4.70 5.95 -15.66
N ASP A 21 4.41 5.59 -14.43
CA ASP A 21 5.31 5.71 -13.30
C ASP A 21 5.60 4.33 -12.73
N PHE A 22 6.88 4.02 -12.57
CA PHE A 22 7.36 2.82 -11.89
C PHE A 22 8.14 3.25 -10.67
N SER A 23 7.78 2.75 -9.51
CA SER A 23 8.41 3.10 -8.26
C SER A 23 8.73 1.85 -7.44
N ILE A 24 9.82 1.93 -6.70
CA ILE A 24 10.21 0.94 -5.70
C ILE A 24 10.03 1.58 -4.34
N GLN A 25 9.29 0.92 -3.48
CA GLN A 25 9.06 1.33 -2.10
C GLN A 25 9.96 0.50 -1.19
N GLN A 26 10.60 1.15 -0.24
CA GLN A 26 11.42 0.52 0.78
C GLN A 26 11.09 1.13 2.14
N ALA A 27 11.25 0.35 3.21
CA ALA A 27 11.13 0.88 4.56
C ALA A 27 12.25 1.91 4.80
N THR A 28 11.89 3.11 5.23
CA THR A 28 12.87 4.17 5.55
C THR A 28 13.66 3.86 6.80
N GLN A 29 13.08 3.10 7.71
CA GLN A 29 13.70 2.63 8.94
C GLN A 29 13.10 1.27 9.32
N ARG A 30 13.96 0.36 9.72
CA ARG A 30 13.56 -0.91 10.34
C ARG A 30 13.75 -0.79 11.84
N PRO A 31 12.80 -1.26 12.66
CA PRO A 31 13.00 -1.37 14.09
C PRO A 31 14.15 -2.35 14.35
N LYS A 32 14.98 -2.03 15.32
CA LYS A 32 15.98 -2.98 15.81
C LYS A 32 15.28 -3.98 16.72
N ILE A 33 15.20 -5.20 16.29
CA ILE A 33 14.66 -6.30 17.09
C ILE A 33 15.84 -6.94 17.83
N VAL A 34 15.63 -7.26 19.11
CA VAL A 34 16.61 -7.99 19.91
C VAL A 34 16.71 -9.44 19.44
N SER A 35 17.87 -10.03 19.55
CA SER A 35 18.06 -11.46 19.22
C SER A 35 17.24 -12.34 20.15
N THR A 36 16.94 -13.57 19.71
CA THR A 36 16.21 -14.55 20.54
C THR A 36 16.90 -14.80 21.88
N GLY A 37 18.23 -14.82 21.91
CA GLY A 37 19.01 -14.96 23.15
C GLY A 37 18.87 -13.78 24.07
N GLU A 38 18.95 -12.55 23.56
CA GLU A 38 18.72 -11.33 24.34
C GLU A 38 17.29 -11.27 24.88
N TYR A 39 16.29 -11.60 24.03
CA TYR A 39 14.89 -11.68 24.47
C TYR A 39 14.71 -12.68 25.62
N ALA A 40 15.27 -13.88 25.51
CA ALA A 40 15.17 -14.91 26.54
C ALA A 40 15.79 -14.46 27.87
N GLN A 41 16.95 -13.77 27.83
CA GLN A 41 17.59 -13.17 29.00
C GLN A 41 16.71 -12.11 29.64
N MET A 42 16.22 -11.16 28.83
CA MET A 42 15.37 -10.06 29.32
C MET A 42 14.06 -10.59 29.91
N ARG A 43 13.46 -11.61 29.29
CA ARG A 43 12.23 -12.25 29.77
C ARG A 43 12.44 -12.93 31.11
N ASN A 44 13.54 -13.67 31.26
CA ASN A 44 13.89 -14.27 32.54
C ASN A 44 14.13 -13.21 33.65
N GLN A 45 14.82 -12.12 33.31
CA GLN A 45 15.06 -11.04 34.27
C GLN A 45 13.74 -10.36 34.69
N ALA A 46 12.81 -10.15 33.79
CA ALA A 46 11.50 -9.59 34.09
C ALA A 46 10.73 -10.51 35.06
N LEU A 47 10.69 -11.82 34.75
CA LEU A 47 10.04 -12.80 35.62
C LEU A 47 10.64 -12.84 37.03
N LEU A 48 11.98 -12.80 37.16
CA LEU A 48 12.65 -12.75 38.44
C LEU A 48 12.31 -11.46 39.23
N ASN A 49 12.24 -10.32 38.56
CA ASN A 49 11.86 -9.06 39.17
C ASN A 49 10.42 -9.09 39.71
N ASP A 50 9.53 -9.84 39.07
CA ASP A 50 8.13 -10.06 39.51
C ASP A 50 8.01 -11.15 40.56
N GLY A 51 9.14 -11.74 41.04
CA GLY A 51 9.15 -12.81 42.05
C GLY A 51 8.79 -14.19 41.47
N GLY A 52 8.76 -14.33 40.15
CA GLY A 52 8.52 -15.59 39.45
C GLY A 52 9.77 -16.42 39.21
N THR A 53 9.64 -17.50 38.47
CA THR A 53 10.75 -18.39 38.07
C THR A 53 11.17 -18.13 36.62
N PRO A 54 12.46 -18.25 36.26
CA PRO A 54 12.93 -18.15 34.91
C PRO A 54 12.19 -19.12 33.97
N LEU A 55 11.83 -18.65 32.76
CA LEU A 55 11.18 -19.45 31.74
C LEU A 55 12.18 -20.24 30.91
N TYR A 56 13.32 -19.63 30.57
CA TYR A 56 14.37 -20.21 29.76
C TYR A 56 15.53 -20.66 30.63
N SER A 57 16.03 -21.87 30.39
CA SER A 57 17.24 -22.39 31.03
C SER A 57 18.50 -21.68 30.50
N LEU A 58 19.60 -21.75 31.22
CA LEU A 58 20.89 -21.23 30.75
C LEU A 58 21.37 -21.94 29.47
N TYR A 59 21.03 -23.23 29.34
CA TYR A 59 21.35 -24.01 28.13
C TYR A 59 20.60 -23.47 26.90
N GLU A 60 19.30 -23.19 27.02
CA GLU A 60 18.52 -22.62 25.91
C GLU A 60 19.01 -21.22 25.54
N ILE A 61 19.29 -20.38 26.53
CA ILE A 61 19.84 -19.04 26.29
C ILE A 61 21.19 -19.11 25.57
N ALA A 62 22.08 -20.02 26.00
CA ALA A 62 23.36 -20.22 25.33
C ALA A 62 23.15 -20.70 23.88
N GLY A 63 22.25 -21.67 23.66
CA GLY A 63 21.94 -22.19 22.33
C GLY A 63 21.34 -21.17 21.37
N PHE A 64 20.49 -20.24 21.86
CA PHE A 64 20.00 -19.11 21.05
C PHE A 64 21.09 -18.07 20.76
N THR A 65 22.06 -17.92 21.67
CA THR A 65 23.13 -16.93 21.52
C THR A 65 24.22 -17.40 20.57
N ASP A 66 24.58 -18.68 20.61
CA ASP A 66 25.62 -19.29 19.76
C ASP A 66 25.10 -19.87 18.43
N GLY A 67 23.75 -19.86 18.23
CA GLY A 67 23.09 -20.33 17.01
C GLY A 67 22.92 -21.84 16.93
N THR A 68 23.20 -22.61 17.98
CA THR A 68 22.92 -24.05 18.02
C THR A 68 21.43 -24.35 18.15
N MET A 69 20.65 -23.40 18.68
CA MET A 69 19.18 -23.40 18.64
C MET A 69 18.65 -22.34 17.66
N PRO A 70 17.61 -22.67 16.89
CA PRO A 70 17.07 -21.74 15.90
C PRO A 70 16.45 -20.52 16.59
N GLY A 71 16.97 -19.34 16.26
CA GLY A 71 16.31 -18.08 16.52
C GLY A 71 15.50 -17.65 15.29
N HIS A 72 14.40 -16.92 15.47
CA HIS A 72 13.60 -16.40 14.38
C HIS A 72 13.59 -14.89 14.42
N ASP A 73 13.97 -14.28 13.30
CA ASP A 73 13.69 -12.88 13.04
C ASP A 73 12.36 -12.80 12.28
N TRP A 74 11.31 -12.50 13.01
CA TRP A 74 9.97 -12.39 12.42
C TRP A 74 9.84 -11.23 11.46
N TYR A 75 10.63 -10.18 11.66
CA TYR A 75 10.61 -9.05 10.75
C TYR A 75 11.13 -9.43 9.36
N ASP A 76 12.28 -10.10 9.31
CA ASP A 76 12.85 -10.60 8.05
C ASP A 76 11.98 -11.68 7.40
N THR A 77 11.21 -12.43 8.21
CA THR A 77 10.29 -13.44 7.71
C THR A 77 9.05 -12.84 7.04
N PHE A 78 8.51 -11.75 7.58
CA PHE A 78 7.25 -11.16 7.11
C PHE A 78 7.43 -9.88 6.30
N MET A 79 8.64 -9.36 6.15
CA MET A 79 8.86 -8.09 5.47
C MET A 79 9.81 -8.23 4.29
N ASN A 80 9.32 -7.86 3.11
CA ASN A 80 10.16 -7.69 1.94
C ASN A 80 11.01 -6.43 2.04
N ASP A 81 12.23 -6.47 1.51
CA ASP A 81 13.13 -5.32 1.41
C ASP A 81 12.56 -4.22 0.54
N ALA A 82 11.82 -4.60 -0.49
CA ALA A 82 11.26 -3.68 -1.46
C ALA A 82 9.93 -4.18 -2.03
N ALA A 83 9.06 -3.23 -2.33
CA ALA A 83 7.79 -3.48 -3.01
C ALA A 83 7.64 -2.58 -4.23
N SER A 84 7.07 -3.11 -5.30
CA SER A 84 6.85 -2.38 -6.53
C SER A 84 5.51 -1.64 -6.52
N MET A 85 5.49 -0.45 -7.11
CA MET A 85 4.29 0.31 -7.43
C MET A 85 4.34 0.73 -8.88
N GLN A 86 3.22 0.56 -9.58
CA GLN A 86 3.05 0.90 -10.99
C GLN A 86 1.81 1.78 -11.13
N ARG A 87 1.95 2.90 -11.84
CA ARG A 87 0.84 3.80 -12.12
C ARG A 87 0.80 4.10 -13.60
N TYR A 88 -0.37 3.99 -14.17
CA TYR A 88 -0.66 4.30 -15.57
C TYR A 88 -1.78 5.33 -15.62
N ASN A 89 -1.59 6.41 -16.36
CA ASN A 89 -2.59 7.43 -16.55
C ASN A 89 -2.69 7.78 -18.03
N VAL A 90 -3.91 7.80 -18.55
CA VAL A 90 -4.24 8.29 -19.88
C VAL A 90 -5.18 9.47 -19.74
N ASN A 91 -4.79 10.59 -20.29
CA ASN A 91 -5.60 11.80 -20.31
C ASN A 91 -5.90 12.20 -21.76
N ILE A 92 -7.17 12.33 -22.07
CA ILE A 92 -7.67 12.75 -23.39
C ILE A 92 -8.46 14.03 -23.21
N SER A 93 -8.06 15.10 -23.88
CA SER A 93 -8.76 16.37 -23.79
C SER A 93 -8.85 17.05 -25.16
N GLY A 94 -9.90 17.82 -25.36
CA GLY A 94 -10.10 18.56 -26.59
C GLY A 94 -11.49 19.16 -26.65
N GLY A 95 -11.80 19.74 -27.78
CA GLY A 95 -13.14 20.28 -28.01
C GLY A 95 -13.23 21.31 -29.09
N ASN A 96 -14.44 21.72 -29.33
CA ASN A 96 -14.80 22.81 -30.25
C ASN A 96 -15.79 23.76 -29.56
N ASN A 97 -16.36 24.70 -30.30
CA ASN A 97 -17.33 25.67 -29.74
C ASN A 97 -18.62 25.03 -29.19
N ARG A 98 -18.92 23.77 -29.55
CA ARG A 98 -20.14 23.07 -29.12
C ARG A 98 -19.88 22.03 -28.05
N VAL A 99 -18.73 21.35 -28.11
CA VAL A 99 -18.40 20.24 -27.20
C VAL A 99 -16.98 20.39 -26.74
N LYS A 100 -16.76 20.35 -25.42
CA LYS A 100 -15.46 20.28 -24.77
C LYS A 100 -15.44 19.08 -23.87
N TYR A 101 -14.33 18.36 -23.86
CA TYR A 101 -14.22 17.16 -23.04
C TYR A 101 -12.81 17.01 -22.46
N LEU A 102 -12.78 16.41 -21.28
CA LEU A 102 -11.59 15.93 -20.60
C LEU A 102 -11.94 14.59 -19.97
N VAL A 103 -11.23 13.55 -20.41
CA VAL A 103 -11.37 12.20 -19.87
C VAL A 103 -10.01 11.76 -19.37
N ASN A 104 -9.97 11.31 -18.12
CA ASN A 104 -8.79 10.69 -17.51
C ASN A 104 -9.14 9.28 -17.09
N ALA A 105 -8.30 8.31 -17.46
CA ALA A 105 -8.36 6.94 -16.97
C ALA A 105 -7.02 6.60 -16.32
N GLY A 106 -7.08 6.10 -15.09
CA GLY A 106 -5.91 5.74 -14.30
C GLY A 106 -6.00 4.33 -13.75
N TYR A 107 -4.86 3.68 -13.67
CA TYR A 107 -4.69 2.40 -12.99
C TYR A 107 -3.45 2.45 -12.09
N LEU A 108 -3.61 2.04 -10.85
CA LEU A 108 -2.54 1.86 -9.87
C LEU A 108 -2.50 0.40 -9.44
N HIS A 109 -1.32 -0.19 -9.52
CA HIS A 109 -1.00 -1.45 -8.87
C HIS A 109 0.12 -1.22 -7.86
N GLN A 110 -0.12 -1.62 -6.62
CA GLN A 110 0.83 -1.46 -5.52
C GLN A 110 0.92 -2.77 -4.74
N ASN A 111 2.14 -3.28 -4.60
CA ASN A 111 2.47 -4.36 -3.69
C ASN A 111 2.83 -3.80 -2.31
N SER A 112 2.69 -4.63 -1.27
CA SER A 112 3.11 -4.30 0.09
C SER A 112 4.53 -4.79 0.37
N LEU A 113 5.16 -4.17 1.35
CA LEU A 113 6.38 -4.69 1.98
C LEU A 113 6.11 -5.91 2.85
N ILE A 114 4.83 -6.14 3.26
CA ILE A 114 4.48 -7.32 4.03
C ILE A 114 4.38 -8.50 3.08
N ASP A 115 5.23 -9.49 3.32
CA ASP A 115 5.17 -10.81 2.71
C ASP A 115 4.50 -11.78 3.68
N ALA A 116 3.52 -12.49 3.20
CA ALA A 116 2.87 -13.51 3.99
C ALA A 116 2.79 -14.77 3.13
N GLU A 117 3.12 -15.90 3.73
CA GLU A 117 3.12 -17.18 3.04
C GLU A 117 1.76 -17.46 2.40
N LYS A 118 1.82 -17.71 1.11
CA LYS A 118 0.66 -18.11 0.32
C LYS A 118 0.37 -19.57 0.57
N ASN A 119 -0.85 -19.91 0.96
CA ASN A 119 -1.33 -21.29 0.91
C ASN A 119 -2.24 -21.51 -0.33
N ASP A 120 -2.59 -22.77 -0.60
CA ASP A 120 -3.35 -23.15 -1.81
C ASP A 120 -4.72 -22.46 -1.91
N ASN A 121 -5.32 -22.04 -0.80
CA ASN A 121 -6.67 -21.48 -0.74
C ASN A 121 -6.69 -19.96 -0.49
N TYR A 122 -5.58 -19.38 -0.06
CA TYR A 122 -5.55 -17.99 0.39
C TYR A 122 -4.17 -17.36 0.18
N ASN A 123 -4.18 -16.13 -0.34
CA ASN A 123 -2.98 -15.31 -0.45
C ASN A 123 -3.15 -14.05 0.42
N PRO A 124 -2.53 -14.01 1.61
CA PRO A 124 -2.67 -12.89 2.54
C PRO A 124 -1.83 -11.66 2.16
N ALA A 125 -0.98 -11.75 1.14
CA ALA A 125 -0.15 -10.64 0.70
C ALA A 125 -1.01 -9.41 0.36
N LEU A 126 -0.70 -8.29 0.99
CA LEU A 126 -1.41 -7.03 0.75
C LEU A 126 -1.11 -6.53 -0.67
N LYS A 127 -2.16 -6.38 -1.49
CA LYS A 127 -2.09 -5.83 -2.85
C LYS A 127 -3.22 -4.86 -3.07
N LEU A 128 -2.91 -3.72 -3.66
CA LEU A 128 -3.88 -2.70 -4.04
C LEU A 128 -3.94 -2.59 -5.56
N HIS A 129 -5.14 -2.72 -6.11
CA HIS A 129 -5.47 -2.36 -7.47
C HIS A 129 -6.51 -1.24 -7.44
N ARG A 130 -6.16 -0.08 -7.97
CA ARG A 130 -7.06 1.07 -8.04
C ARG A 130 -7.28 1.45 -9.47
N PHE A 131 -8.55 1.53 -9.85
CA PHE A 131 -8.99 2.06 -11.14
C PHE A 131 -9.72 3.38 -10.88
N ASN A 132 -9.38 4.41 -11.62
CA ASN A 132 -10.08 5.69 -11.57
C ASN A 132 -10.41 6.19 -12.96
N ILE A 133 -11.62 6.69 -13.11
CA ILE A 133 -12.11 7.33 -14.34
C ILE A 133 -12.70 8.67 -13.94
N LEU A 134 -12.22 9.72 -14.58
CA LEU A 134 -12.78 11.06 -14.50
C LEU A 134 -13.18 11.50 -15.90
N ALA A 135 -14.41 11.94 -16.06
CA ALA A 135 -14.89 12.47 -17.34
C ALA A 135 -15.65 13.79 -17.08
N ASN A 136 -15.19 14.84 -17.73
CA ASN A 136 -15.84 16.15 -17.76
C ASN A 136 -16.19 16.46 -19.20
N VAL A 137 -17.49 16.62 -19.49
CA VAL A 137 -17.98 16.92 -20.83
C VAL A 137 -18.94 18.11 -20.74
N ASP A 138 -18.62 19.16 -21.46
CA ASP A 138 -19.45 20.37 -21.58
C ASP A 138 -20.01 20.43 -23.00
N VAL A 139 -21.34 20.54 -23.15
CA VAL A 139 -22.03 20.56 -24.43
C VAL A 139 -22.92 21.80 -24.52
N THR A 140 -22.70 22.64 -25.51
CA THR A 140 -23.58 23.75 -25.87
C THR A 140 -24.57 23.28 -26.92
N LEU A 141 -25.80 22.99 -26.50
CA LEU A 141 -26.88 22.51 -27.39
C LEU A 141 -27.52 23.68 -28.13
N HIS A 142 -27.69 24.80 -27.45
CA HIS A 142 -28.25 26.02 -28.02
C HIS A 142 -27.66 27.26 -27.34
N ARG A 143 -27.77 28.44 -27.93
CA ARG A 143 -27.27 29.70 -27.31
C ARG A 143 -27.77 29.95 -25.90
N TYR A 144 -28.87 29.34 -25.51
CA TYR A 144 -29.49 29.44 -24.17
C TYR A 144 -29.43 28.12 -23.40
N LEU A 145 -28.84 27.07 -23.96
CA LEU A 145 -28.84 25.76 -23.32
C LEU A 145 -27.44 25.11 -23.34
N ASN A 146 -26.83 25.05 -22.17
CA ASN A 146 -25.57 24.33 -21.93
C ASN A 146 -25.84 23.15 -21.01
N CYS A 147 -25.30 22.00 -21.39
CA CYS A 147 -25.31 20.78 -20.58
C CYS A 147 -23.87 20.45 -20.16
N PHE A 148 -23.71 19.94 -18.95
CA PHE A 148 -22.44 19.44 -18.49
C PHE A 148 -22.60 18.10 -17.78
N LEU A 149 -21.67 17.21 -18.02
CA LEU A 149 -21.55 15.93 -17.34
C LEU A 149 -20.20 15.87 -16.63
N ASN A 150 -20.23 15.67 -15.31
CA ASN A 150 -19.03 15.43 -14.53
C ASN A 150 -19.17 14.06 -13.87
N THR A 151 -18.25 13.16 -14.17
CA THR A 151 -18.22 11.81 -13.60
C THR A 151 -16.87 11.56 -12.99
N ASN A 152 -16.84 11.03 -11.78
CA ASN A 152 -15.64 10.55 -11.12
C ASN A 152 -15.95 9.22 -10.45
N VAL A 153 -15.29 8.15 -10.90
CA VAL A 153 -15.45 6.80 -10.39
C VAL A 153 -14.08 6.29 -9.95
N THR A 154 -14.00 5.77 -8.74
CA THR A 154 -12.83 5.06 -8.24
C THR A 154 -13.25 3.69 -7.74
N ILE A 155 -12.56 2.66 -8.19
CA ILE A 155 -12.77 1.27 -7.79
C ILE A 155 -11.46 0.77 -7.19
N ASP A 156 -11.50 0.43 -5.91
CA ASP A 156 -10.38 -0.16 -5.19
C ASP A 156 -10.64 -1.66 -4.98
N ARG A 157 -9.67 -2.46 -5.38
CA ARG A 157 -9.58 -3.86 -5.01
C ARG A 157 -8.36 -4.03 -4.12
N MET A 158 -8.60 -4.27 -2.85
CA MET A 158 -7.55 -4.50 -1.86
C MET A 158 -7.63 -5.95 -1.39
N ASN A 159 -6.50 -6.64 -1.45
CA ASN A 159 -6.31 -7.91 -0.79
C ASN A 159 -5.53 -7.64 0.51
N GLN A 160 -6.03 -8.11 1.64
CA GLN A 160 -5.39 -7.93 2.96
C GLN A 160 -5.77 -9.07 3.90
N GLY A 161 -4.96 -9.28 4.94
CA GLY A 161 -5.30 -10.20 6.02
C GLY A 161 -6.59 -9.78 6.74
N TYR A 162 -7.26 -10.74 7.38
CA TYR A 162 -8.56 -10.55 8.03
C TYR A 162 -8.62 -9.37 9.00
N ASN A 163 -7.59 -9.20 9.83
CA ASN A 163 -7.51 -8.12 10.82
C ASN A 163 -6.69 -6.91 10.33
N GLY A 164 -6.25 -6.91 9.08
CA GLY A 164 -5.46 -5.84 8.51
C GLY A 164 -3.97 -5.89 8.91
N THR A 165 -3.23 -4.90 8.44
CA THR A 165 -1.77 -4.80 8.59
C THR A 165 -1.33 -4.56 10.05
N GLY A 166 -2.19 -3.89 10.84
CA GLY A 166 -1.88 -3.52 12.23
C GLY A 166 -1.68 -4.72 13.13
N ASP A 167 -2.50 -5.76 12.98
CA ASP A 167 -2.40 -6.95 13.83
C ASP A 167 -1.19 -7.81 13.48
N ILE A 168 -0.81 -7.85 12.18
CA ILE A 168 0.42 -8.52 11.76
C ILE A 168 1.62 -7.83 12.41
N MET A 169 1.68 -6.50 12.36
CA MET A 169 2.77 -5.73 12.97
C MET A 169 2.80 -5.90 14.49
N ASN A 170 1.65 -5.89 15.17
CA ASN A 170 1.57 -6.12 16.62
C ASN A 170 1.97 -7.54 17.03
N SER A 171 1.89 -8.52 16.14
CA SER A 171 2.30 -9.90 16.42
C SER A 171 3.80 -10.13 16.26
N ILE A 172 4.50 -9.20 15.60
CA ILE A 172 5.95 -9.23 15.38
C ILE A 172 6.71 -8.67 16.60
N TYR A 173 6.07 -7.78 17.39
CA TYR A 173 6.62 -7.18 18.61
C TYR A 173 6.14 -7.94 19.85
#